data_419498c28565bdd39668266d638c28db
#
_entry.id   419498c28565bdd39668266d638c28db
#
_cell.length_a   1.000
_cell.length_b   1.000
_cell.length_c   1.000
_cell.angle_alpha   90.00
_cell.angle_beta   90.00
_cell.angle_gamma   90.00
#
_symmetry.space_group_name_H-M   'P 1'
#
loop_
_entity.id
_entity.type
_entity.pdbx_description
1 polymer ?
#
loop_
_entity_poly.entity_id
_entity_poly.type
_entity_poly.pdbx_seq_one_letter_code
_entity_poly.pdbx_strand_id
1 'polypeptide(L)'
;MDATSILDYVLNNTTLRRLVLSDGDDASQPPPLSVKEVGDGNINFVFVVSGNGGCIVLKQALPFVRCVGESWPLTQQRATFEVNALVEQRRLCPELVPIVYHFDASKALIGMQFIAPPNMILRRALMAGHRYPHFAQHLGTFLAKTLFGTSLLALDGVTLRAKVAEWSANSAMCALTEKVIFDDPYIECRHNRWTSPQLDAFSGLIRSSTELKVAAALLKGKFLSCTQALLHGDLHTGSVMASEKTTYVIDPEFAFYGPMGFDVGALLSNLLLSYFSQAATNGADYAEWVLEQTVILHQTFAAGFLELWSESLRQAEASVAGAGDGEHFKAAVFDTARSVERAQAAFMQNLWYDSLGFAGVKMIRRIVGLAHVADLEDIHDADKRSDCEKRALLLGTELVLLSQSQQGLSCVLQLADRARQVYAGSTPQSLV
;
A
#
# COMPACT_ATOMS: atom_id res chain seq x y z
N MET A 1 5.16 13.33 22.11
CA MET A 1 5.90 14.59 22.31
C MET A 1 5.06 15.74 21.77
N ASP A 2 5.18 16.90 22.35
CA ASP A 2 4.60 18.15 21.82
C ASP A 2 5.65 18.95 21.01
N ALA A 3 5.27 20.09 20.44
CA ALA A 3 6.16 20.91 19.60
C ALA A 3 7.44 21.37 20.36
N THR A 4 7.32 21.70 21.64
CA THR A 4 8.46 22.13 22.46
C THR A 4 9.44 20.97 22.68
N SER A 5 8.94 19.80 23.07
CA SER A 5 9.75 18.59 23.28
C SER A 5 10.43 18.13 21.98
N ILE A 6 9.78 18.30 20.82
CA ILE A 6 10.35 18.04 19.50
C ILE A 6 11.51 18.98 19.20
N LEU A 7 11.33 20.27 19.47
CA LEU A 7 12.37 21.29 19.27
C LEU A 7 13.61 20.96 20.11
N ASP A 8 13.43 20.74 21.41
CA ASP A 8 14.52 20.37 22.30
C ASP A 8 15.24 19.10 21.84
N TYR A 9 14.47 18.10 21.38
CA TYR A 9 15.04 16.87 20.87
C TYR A 9 15.93 17.09 19.65
N VAL A 10 15.46 17.89 18.68
CA VAL A 10 16.23 18.20 17.46
C VAL A 10 17.50 18.95 17.78
N LEU A 11 17.43 19.97 18.65
CA LEU A 11 18.59 20.77 19.03
C LEU A 11 19.67 19.95 19.78
N ASN A 12 19.25 18.96 20.57
CA ASN A 12 20.15 18.07 21.31
C ASN A 12 20.66 16.89 20.49
N ASN A 13 20.08 16.61 19.30
CA ASN A 13 20.50 15.53 18.41
C ASN A 13 21.42 16.09 17.31
N THR A 14 22.70 15.71 17.32
CA THR A 14 23.71 16.26 16.41
C THR A 14 23.36 15.99 14.94
N THR A 15 22.82 14.83 14.61
CA THR A 15 22.44 14.46 13.22
C THR A 15 21.28 15.33 12.75
N LEU A 16 20.18 15.39 13.52
CA LEU A 16 18.98 16.14 13.13
C LEU A 16 19.26 17.64 13.09
N ARG A 17 20.01 18.15 14.09
CA ARG A 17 20.38 19.56 14.15
C ARG A 17 21.10 20.04 12.89
N ARG A 18 22.06 19.26 12.37
CA ARG A 18 22.80 19.58 11.13
C ARG A 18 21.94 19.64 9.87
N LEU A 19 20.76 19.02 9.90
CA LEU A 19 19.82 19.01 8.77
C LEU A 19 18.91 20.24 8.74
N VAL A 20 18.76 20.92 9.87
CA VAL A 20 17.86 22.08 9.99
C VAL A 20 18.61 23.41 10.21
N LEU A 21 19.87 23.37 10.66
CA LEU A 21 20.72 24.55 10.83
C LEU A 21 21.74 24.66 9.70
N SER A 22 22.11 25.88 9.35
CA SER A 22 23.17 26.15 8.38
C SER A 22 24.57 25.95 8.98
N ASP A 23 25.57 25.67 8.10
CA ASP A 23 26.96 25.65 8.50
C ASP A 23 27.38 27.06 9.00
N GLY A 24 27.82 27.12 10.26
CA GLY A 24 28.24 28.36 10.91
C GLY A 24 27.23 28.93 11.93
N ASP A 25 26.04 28.35 12.06
CA ASP A 25 25.14 28.74 13.14
C ASP A 25 25.72 28.35 14.50
N ASP A 26 25.66 29.28 15.45
CA ASP A 26 26.08 29.01 16.85
C ASP A 26 25.12 28.04 17.52
N ALA A 27 25.62 26.86 17.84
CA ALA A 27 24.82 25.83 18.50
C ALA A 27 24.33 26.24 19.91
N SER A 28 24.96 27.25 20.53
CA SER A 28 24.55 27.79 21.83
C SER A 28 23.43 28.84 21.73
N GLN A 29 23.27 29.44 20.53
CA GLN A 29 22.21 30.40 20.20
C GLN A 29 21.65 30.08 18.79
N PRO A 30 20.98 28.96 18.61
CA PRO A 30 20.47 28.56 17.30
C PRO A 30 19.43 29.57 16.81
N PRO A 31 19.40 29.82 15.49
CA PRO A 31 18.33 30.60 14.89
C PRO A 31 16.96 29.93 15.17
N PRO A 32 15.87 30.69 15.14
CA PRO A 32 14.55 30.16 15.45
C PRO A 32 14.17 29.03 14.48
N LEU A 33 13.89 27.86 15.03
CA LEU A 33 13.30 26.74 14.32
C LEU A 33 11.77 26.81 14.41
N SER A 34 11.08 26.42 13.36
CA SER A 34 9.63 26.24 13.38
C SER A 34 9.27 24.77 13.45
N VAL A 35 8.29 24.44 14.29
CA VAL A 35 7.73 23.09 14.40
C VAL A 35 6.24 23.17 14.07
N LYS A 36 5.82 22.42 13.04
CA LYS A 36 4.43 22.34 12.62
C LYS A 36 3.96 20.89 12.66
N GLU A 37 2.92 20.62 13.44
CA GLU A 37 2.25 19.33 13.41
C GLU A 37 1.43 19.18 12.12
N VAL A 38 1.54 18.03 11.44
CA VAL A 38 0.72 17.64 10.30
C VAL A 38 -0.49 16.87 10.84
N GLY A 39 -1.68 17.46 10.74
CA GLY A 39 -2.90 16.97 11.40
C GLY A 39 -3.54 15.72 10.79
N ASP A 40 -3.13 15.29 9.59
CA ASP A 40 -3.80 14.22 8.82
C ASP A 40 -3.40 12.78 9.26
N GLY A 41 -2.56 12.61 10.28
CA GLY A 41 -2.12 11.30 10.77
C GLY A 41 -3.20 10.61 11.63
N ASN A 42 -3.74 9.48 11.15
CA ASN A 42 -4.74 8.70 11.90
C ASN A 42 -4.17 7.91 13.08
N ILE A 43 -2.88 7.57 13.05
CA ILE A 43 -2.27 6.63 14.00
C ILE A 43 -1.07 7.27 14.74
N ASN A 44 -0.30 8.13 14.07
CA ASN A 44 0.96 8.68 14.56
C ASN A 44 0.92 10.21 14.68
N PHE A 45 1.82 10.79 15.48
CA PHE A 45 2.15 12.20 15.38
C PHE A 45 3.19 12.42 14.29
N VAL A 46 3.00 13.44 13.47
CA VAL A 46 3.93 13.85 12.40
C VAL A 46 4.22 15.34 12.56
N PHE A 47 5.50 15.69 12.68
CA PHE A 47 5.95 17.07 12.80
C PHE A 47 6.90 17.41 11.65
N VAL A 48 6.72 18.58 11.05
CA VAL A 48 7.70 19.19 10.15
C VAL A 48 8.51 20.18 10.98
N VAL A 49 9.82 19.98 11.02
CA VAL A 49 10.77 20.90 11.65
C VAL A 49 11.55 21.61 10.57
N SER A 50 11.49 22.93 10.57
CA SER A 50 12.11 23.78 9.55
C SER A 50 13.05 24.79 10.20
N GLY A 51 14.22 24.95 9.62
CA GLY A 51 15.22 25.96 9.98
C GLY A 51 15.87 26.56 8.73
N ASN A 52 16.88 27.39 8.90
CA ASN A 52 17.62 28.03 7.81
C ASN A 52 18.47 27.05 6.99
N GLY A 53 18.87 25.90 7.55
CA GLY A 53 19.61 24.84 6.86
C GLY A 53 18.75 23.85 6.10
N GLY A 54 17.45 23.75 6.43
CA GLY A 54 16.55 22.81 5.75
C GLY A 54 15.32 22.40 6.57
N CYS A 55 14.66 21.35 6.09
CA CYS A 55 13.47 20.81 6.71
C CYS A 55 13.58 19.29 6.87
N ILE A 56 13.06 18.77 7.97
CA ILE A 56 12.93 17.33 8.25
C ILE A 56 11.53 16.99 8.73
N VAL A 57 11.15 15.72 8.63
CA VAL A 57 9.95 15.16 9.24
C VAL A 57 10.35 14.33 10.45
N LEU A 58 9.65 14.55 11.57
CA LEU A 58 9.70 13.67 12.73
C LEU A 58 8.34 12.98 12.90
N LYS A 59 8.34 11.65 12.82
CA LYS A 59 7.15 10.81 13.00
C LYS A 59 7.28 10.02 14.30
N GLN A 60 6.27 10.13 15.18
CA GLN A 60 6.24 9.41 16.46
C GLN A 60 5.08 8.44 16.52
N ALA A 61 5.38 7.17 16.76
CA ALA A 61 4.38 6.16 17.02
C ALA A 61 3.80 6.29 18.42
N LEU A 62 2.46 6.35 18.50
CA LEU A 62 1.72 6.42 19.78
C LEU A 62 1.41 5.01 20.29
N PRO A 63 1.24 4.81 21.62
CA PRO A 63 0.87 3.51 22.19
C PRO A 63 -0.62 3.16 22.00
N PHE A 64 -1.34 3.89 21.13
CA PHE A 64 -2.75 3.69 20.79
C PHE A 64 -3.05 4.24 19.40
N VAL A 65 -4.22 3.87 18.86
CA VAL A 65 -4.73 4.41 17.58
C VAL A 65 -5.24 5.82 17.81
N ARG A 66 -4.57 6.83 17.26
CA ARG A 66 -4.84 8.26 17.51
C ARG A 66 -6.30 8.66 17.26
N CYS A 67 -6.91 8.22 16.18
CA CYS A 67 -8.29 8.58 15.83
C CYS A 67 -9.36 7.90 16.69
N VAL A 68 -9.00 6.86 17.47
CA VAL A 68 -9.90 6.13 18.37
C VAL A 68 -9.60 6.44 19.85
N GLY A 69 -8.36 6.82 20.17
CA GLY A 69 -7.89 7.12 21.51
C GLY A 69 -7.35 5.89 22.27
N GLU A 70 -7.09 6.07 23.56
CA GLU A 70 -6.44 5.07 24.44
C GLU A 70 -7.22 3.75 24.59
N SER A 71 -8.50 3.74 24.20
CA SER A 71 -9.33 2.52 24.21
C SER A 71 -8.90 1.47 23.17
N TRP A 72 -8.03 1.84 22.22
CA TRP A 72 -7.45 0.94 21.25
C TRP A 72 -5.92 0.96 21.33
N PRO A 73 -5.30 0.18 22.23
CA PRO A 73 -3.86 0.12 22.37
C PRO A 73 -3.20 -0.43 21.10
N LEU A 74 -2.04 0.15 20.75
CA LEU A 74 -1.26 -0.24 19.59
C LEU A 74 0.23 -0.22 19.92
N THR A 75 0.97 -1.24 19.50
CA THR A 75 2.40 -1.34 19.78
C THR A 75 3.21 -0.20 19.15
N GLN A 76 4.14 0.38 19.89
CA GLN A 76 5.11 1.35 19.37
C GLN A 76 6.24 0.68 18.56
N GLN A 77 6.41 -0.64 18.68
CA GLN A 77 7.41 -1.40 17.93
C GLN A 77 7.18 -1.31 16.40
N ARG A 78 5.96 -0.97 15.94
CA ARG A 78 5.67 -0.71 14.53
C ARG A 78 6.59 0.35 13.90
N ALA A 79 7.12 1.31 14.69
CA ALA A 79 8.09 2.28 14.21
C ALA A 79 9.43 1.63 13.81
N THR A 80 9.84 0.57 14.49
CA THR A 80 11.04 -0.21 14.10
C THR A 80 10.82 -0.90 12.75
N PHE A 81 9.64 -1.51 12.57
CA PHE A 81 9.30 -2.15 11.29
C PHE A 81 9.18 -1.12 10.16
N GLU A 82 8.62 0.06 10.43
CA GLU A 82 8.57 1.15 9.46
C GLU A 82 9.97 1.58 9.00
N VAL A 83 10.88 1.82 9.94
CA VAL A 83 12.27 2.20 9.62
C VAL A 83 12.96 1.11 8.82
N ASN A 84 12.88 -0.14 9.25
CA ASN A 84 13.51 -1.26 8.55
C ASN A 84 12.94 -1.45 7.13
N ALA A 85 11.62 -1.27 6.96
CA ALA A 85 10.97 -1.33 5.66
C ALA A 85 11.42 -0.18 4.74
N LEU A 86 11.44 1.06 5.25
CA LEU A 86 11.94 2.22 4.49
C LEU A 86 13.39 2.02 4.03
N VAL A 87 14.25 1.51 4.91
CA VAL A 87 15.66 1.24 4.58
C VAL A 87 15.78 0.17 3.49
N GLU A 88 15.06 -0.95 3.62
CA GLU A 88 15.12 -2.04 2.63
C GLU A 88 14.49 -1.62 1.29
N GLN A 89 13.34 -0.97 1.31
CA GLN A 89 12.69 -0.45 0.10
C GLN A 89 13.54 0.60 -0.59
N ARG A 90 14.20 1.48 0.18
CA ARG A 90 15.12 2.47 -0.38
C ARG A 90 16.36 1.83 -0.99
N ARG A 91 16.88 0.76 -0.42
CA ARG A 91 18.00 0.00 -1.00
C ARG A 91 17.68 -0.50 -2.41
N LEU A 92 16.42 -0.90 -2.64
CA LEU A 92 15.94 -1.43 -3.91
C LEU A 92 15.43 -0.34 -4.87
N CYS A 93 14.93 0.77 -4.33
CA CYS A 93 14.24 1.82 -5.09
C CYS A 93 14.52 3.21 -4.49
N PRO A 94 15.80 3.69 -4.50
CA PRO A 94 16.22 4.89 -3.76
C PRO A 94 15.52 6.18 -4.19
N GLU A 95 15.06 6.24 -5.42
CA GLU A 95 14.38 7.40 -6.02
C GLU A 95 12.92 7.56 -5.57
N LEU A 96 12.31 6.48 -5.05
CA LEU A 96 10.87 6.44 -4.72
C LEU A 96 10.59 6.31 -3.22
N VAL A 97 11.62 6.33 -2.36
CA VAL A 97 11.48 6.13 -0.91
C VAL A 97 12.25 7.22 -0.16
N PRO A 98 11.68 7.88 0.85
CA PRO A 98 12.37 8.92 1.60
C PRO A 98 13.59 8.40 2.36
N ILE A 99 14.55 9.27 2.62
CA ILE A 99 15.72 8.97 3.43
C ILE A 99 15.31 8.93 4.90
N VAL A 100 15.68 7.88 5.62
CA VAL A 100 15.66 7.86 7.08
C VAL A 100 17.00 8.38 7.59
N TYR A 101 16.98 9.47 8.34
CA TYR A 101 18.17 10.12 8.91
C TYR A 101 18.46 9.66 10.33
N HIS A 102 17.42 9.32 11.08
CA HIS A 102 17.51 9.02 12.50
C HIS A 102 16.38 8.13 12.99
N PHE A 103 16.66 7.28 13.94
CA PHE A 103 15.65 6.48 14.65
C PHE A 103 16.00 6.37 16.13
N ASP A 104 15.06 6.74 16.98
CA ASP A 104 15.11 6.53 18.43
C ASP A 104 14.04 5.50 18.84
N ALA A 105 14.48 4.27 19.04
CA ALA A 105 13.59 3.17 19.40
C ALA A 105 12.91 3.39 20.76
N SER A 106 13.59 4.07 21.71
CA SER A 106 13.06 4.32 23.05
C SER A 106 11.89 5.30 23.06
N LYS A 107 11.83 6.19 22.07
CA LYS A 107 10.75 7.18 21.86
C LYS A 107 9.83 6.82 20.71
N ALA A 108 10.12 5.71 20.01
CA ALA A 108 9.47 5.32 18.76
C ALA A 108 9.40 6.51 17.77
N LEU A 109 10.52 7.24 17.62
CA LEU A 109 10.64 8.49 16.89
C LEU A 109 11.54 8.30 15.68
N ILE A 110 11.01 8.58 14.50
CA ILE A 110 11.70 8.48 13.20
C ILE A 110 11.96 9.88 12.67
N GLY A 111 13.22 10.19 12.36
CA GLY A 111 13.63 11.40 11.63
C GLY A 111 13.88 11.07 10.16
N MET A 112 13.13 11.68 9.25
CA MET A 112 13.20 11.36 7.84
C MET A 112 13.16 12.59 6.94
N GLN A 113 13.41 12.38 5.65
CA GLN A 113 13.39 13.39 4.60
C GLN A 113 12.02 14.08 4.53
N PHE A 114 12.04 15.41 4.53
CA PHE A 114 10.87 16.20 4.20
C PHE A 114 10.66 16.20 2.67
N ILE A 115 9.53 15.69 2.24
CA ILE A 115 9.12 15.71 0.85
C ILE A 115 8.42 17.04 0.58
N ALA A 116 9.17 17.97 -0.03
CA ALA A 116 8.71 19.34 -0.22
C ALA A 116 7.60 19.46 -1.29
N PRO A 117 6.77 20.51 -1.21
CA PRO A 117 5.94 20.93 -2.34
C PRO A 117 6.78 21.08 -3.62
N PRO A 118 6.20 20.76 -4.82
CA PRO A 118 4.80 20.55 -5.11
C PRO A 118 4.29 19.12 -4.84
N ASN A 119 5.08 18.23 -4.24
CA ASN A 119 4.58 16.92 -3.87
C ASN A 119 3.44 17.03 -2.84
N MET A 120 2.39 16.29 -3.08
CA MET A 120 1.25 16.18 -2.16
C MET A 120 0.78 14.73 -2.08
N ILE A 121 -0.02 14.41 -1.09
CA ILE A 121 -0.61 13.08 -0.95
C ILE A 121 -1.42 12.77 -2.23
N LEU A 122 -1.11 11.64 -2.87
CA LEU A 122 -1.68 11.25 -4.17
C LEU A 122 -3.22 11.20 -4.11
N ARG A 123 -3.81 10.71 -3.02
CA ARG A 123 -5.27 10.72 -2.83
C ARG A 123 -5.83 12.13 -2.96
N ARG A 124 -5.24 13.10 -2.29
CA ARG A 124 -5.67 14.51 -2.34
C ARG A 124 -5.52 15.07 -3.77
N ALA A 125 -4.45 14.71 -4.45
CA ALA A 125 -4.23 15.11 -5.84
C ALA A 125 -5.31 14.56 -6.78
N LEU A 126 -5.64 13.27 -6.65
CA LEU A 126 -6.68 12.63 -7.46
C LEU A 126 -8.07 13.22 -7.19
N MET A 127 -8.40 13.49 -5.92
CA MET A 127 -9.66 14.15 -5.55
C MET A 127 -9.74 15.57 -6.11
N ALA A 128 -8.63 16.30 -6.16
CA ALA A 128 -8.53 17.64 -6.73
C ALA A 128 -8.49 17.69 -8.26
N GLY A 129 -8.50 16.54 -8.94
CA GLY A 129 -8.46 16.47 -10.40
C GLY A 129 -7.07 16.67 -11.02
N HIS A 130 -5.98 16.57 -10.24
CA HIS A 130 -4.62 16.67 -10.77
C HIS A 130 -4.25 15.44 -11.60
N ARG A 131 -3.65 15.65 -12.77
CA ARG A 131 -3.13 14.61 -13.65
C ARG A 131 -1.60 14.57 -13.57
N TYR A 132 -1.06 13.72 -12.71
CA TYR A 132 0.37 13.47 -12.63
C TYR A 132 0.77 12.34 -13.60
N PRO A 133 1.60 12.58 -14.61
CA PRO A 133 1.78 11.63 -15.71
C PRO A 133 2.59 10.37 -15.33
N HIS A 134 3.37 10.41 -14.25
CA HIS A 134 4.39 9.39 -13.98
C HIS A 134 4.12 8.50 -12.75
N PHE A 135 3.18 8.86 -11.87
CA PHE A 135 3.00 8.14 -10.61
C PHE A 135 2.68 6.65 -10.81
N ALA A 136 1.88 6.31 -11.83
CA ALA A 136 1.49 4.93 -12.08
C ALA A 136 2.68 4.06 -12.50
N GLN A 137 3.54 4.58 -13.40
CA GLN A 137 4.79 3.92 -13.80
C GLN A 137 5.76 3.81 -12.62
N HIS A 138 5.91 4.88 -11.81
CA HIS A 138 6.76 4.86 -10.64
C HIS A 138 6.29 3.81 -9.61
N LEU A 139 5.00 3.71 -9.35
CA LEU A 139 4.44 2.72 -8.43
C LEU A 139 4.54 1.29 -8.97
N GLY A 140 4.32 1.08 -10.28
CA GLY A 140 4.57 -0.20 -10.93
C GLY A 140 6.04 -0.64 -10.80
N THR A 141 6.97 0.29 -11.01
CA THR A 141 8.41 0.06 -10.81
C THR A 141 8.76 -0.24 -9.36
N PHE A 142 8.18 0.51 -8.41
CA PHE A 142 8.35 0.27 -6.98
C PHE A 142 7.91 -1.15 -6.60
N LEU A 143 6.71 -1.56 -6.99
CA LEU A 143 6.20 -2.91 -6.74
C LEU A 143 7.12 -3.98 -7.36
N ALA A 144 7.54 -3.81 -8.63
CA ALA A 144 8.41 -4.77 -9.29
C ALA A 144 9.74 -4.95 -8.55
N LYS A 145 10.43 -3.86 -8.23
CA LYS A 145 11.75 -3.89 -7.57
C LYS A 145 11.65 -4.42 -6.14
N THR A 146 10.70 -3.94 -5.35
CA THR A 146 10.61 -4.29 -3.92
C THR A 146 10.08 -5.71 -3.72
N LEU A 147 9.03 -6.11 -4.43
CA LEU A 147 8.48 -7.46 -4.32
C LEU A 147 9.42 -8.51 -4.89
N PHE A 148 10.08 -8.24 -6.04
CA PHE A 148 11.07 -9.17 -6.57
C PHE A 148 12.29 -9.26 -5.64
N GLY A 149 12.92 -8.13 -5.30
CA GLY A 149 14.20 -8.08 -4.59
C GLY A 149 14.18 -8.63 -3.15
N THR A 150 12.99 -8.79 -2.56
CA THR A 150 12.81 -9.37 -1.22
C THR A 150 12.18 -10.77 -1.25
N SER A 151 11.99 -11.34 -2.44
CA SER A 151 11.23 -12.58 -2.63
C SER A 151 12.12 -13.83 -2.65
N LEU A 152 11.42 -14.96 -2.65
CA LEU A 152 12.00 -16.29 -2.91
C LEU A 152 12.69 -16.41 -4.29
N LEU A 153 12.43 -15.47 -5.22
CA LEU A 153 13.03 -15.45 -6.55
C LEU A 153 14.41 -14.77 -6.57
N ALA A 154 14.69 -13.91 -5.57
CA ALA A 154 15.93 -13.17 -5.44
C ALA A 154 16.80 -13.61 -4.26
N LEU A 155 16.21 -14.22 -3.22
CA LEU A 155 16.89 -14.64 -1.99
C LEU A 155 17.05 -16.16 -1.93
N ASP A 156 18.14 -16.60 -1.28
CA ASP A 156 18.27 -18.00 -0.91
C ASP A 156 17.29 -18.40 0.21
N GLY A 157 17.05 -19.70 0.34
CA GLY A 157 16.04 -20.19 1.28
C GLY A 157 16.41 -20.01 2.76
N VAL A 158 17.68 -19.88 3.12
CA VAL A 158 18.13 -19.62 4.50
C VAL A 158 17.88 -18.17 4.85
N THR A 159 18.33 -17.26 3.99
CA THR A 159 18.11 -15.81 4.13
C THR A 159 16.62 -15.47 4.16
N LEU A 160 15.83 -16.05 3.24
CA LEU A 160 14.38 -15.82 3.22
C LEU A 160 13.72 -16.21 4.54
N ARG A 161 14.03 -17.44 5.07
CA ARG A 161 13.46 -17.91 6.34
C ARG A 161 13.85 -17.04 7.53
N ALA A 162 15.09 -16.56 7.58
CA ALA A 162 15.57 -15.67 8.62
C ALA A 162 14.79 -14.34 8.59
N LYS A 163 14.62 -13.76 7.39
CA LYS A 163 13.82 -12.54 7.21
C LYS A 163 12.35 -12.76 7.57
N VAL A 164 11.73 -13.84 7.13
CA VAL A 164 10.34 -14.17 7.51
C VAL A 164 10.19 -14.26 9.03
N ALA A 165 11.12 -14.89 9.73
CA ALA A 165 11.10 -15.00 11.19
C ALA A 165 11.22 -13.62 11.86
N GLU A 166 12.12 -12.75 11.39
CA GLU A 166 12.29 -11.38 11.88
C GLU A 166 10.99 -10.58 11.74
N TRP A 167 10.43 -10.54 10.54
CA TRP A 167 9.26 -9.71 10.22
C TRP A 167 7.94 -10.27 10.78
N SER A 168 7.88 -11.53 11.17
CA SER A 168 6.73 -12.13 11.87
C SER A 168 6.41 -11.45 13.20
N ALA A 169 7.38 -10.74 13.78
CA ALA A 169 7.20 -10.00 15.02
C ALA A 169 6.29 -8.75 14.87
N ASN A 170 5.97 -8.30 13.63
CA ASN A 170 4.97 -7.24 13.40
C ASN A 170 3.52 -7.76 13.51
N SER A 171 3.31 -8.73 14.37
CA SER A 171 2.04 -9.47 14.51
C SER A 171 0.85 -8.61 14.91
N ALA A 172 1.07 -7.55 15.70
CA ALA A 172 -0.02 -6.65 16.11
C ALA A 172 -0.62 -5.88 14.92
N MET A 173 0.23 -5.45 13.96
CA MET A 173 -0.22 -4.76 12.75
C MET A 173 -0.89 -5.74 11.78
N CYS A 174 -0.40 -7.00 11.69
CA CYS A 174 -1.06 -8.06 10.95
C CYS A 174 -2.45 -8.37 11.54
N ALA A 175 -2.56 -8.54 12.85
CA ALA A 175 -3.83 -8.81 13.52
C ALA A 175 -4.85 -7.67 13.33
N LEU A 176 -4.39 -6.40 13.34
CA LEU A 176 -5.26 -5.27 12.99
C LEU A 176 -5.76 -5.38 11.55
N THR A 177 -4.88 -5.69 10.60
CA THR A 177 -5.22 -5.90 9.19
C THR A 177 -6.23 -7.04 9.02
N GLU A 178 -6.00 -8.19 9.66
CA GLU A 178 -6.91 -9.33 9.63
C GLU A 178 -8.32 -8.93 10.06
N LYS A 179 -8.41 -8.27 11.20
CA LYS A 179 -9.69 -7.84 11.76
C LYS A 179 -10.44 -6.87 10.83
N VAL A 180 -9.79 -5.81 10.39
CA VAL A 180 -10.49 -4.71 9.68
C VAL A 180 -10.76 -5.02 8.20
N ILE A 181 -10.02 -5.96 7.58
CA ILE A 181 -10.18 -6.29 6.16
C ILE A 181 -10.98 -7.58 5.96
N PHE A 182 -10.69 -8.63 6.73
CA PHE A 182 -11.22 -9.96 6.46
C PHE A 182 -12.34 -10.39 7.41
N ASP A 183 -12.46 -9.78 8.61
CA ASP A 183 -13.45 -10.18 9.59
C ASP A 183 -14.59 -9.16 9.68
N ASP A 184 -14.33 -7.93 10.15
CA ASP A 184 -15.34 -6.94 10.51
C ASP A 184 -16.36 -6.64 9.38
N PRO A 185 -15.99 -6.46 8.10
CA PRO A 185 -16.96 -6.14 7.05
C PRO A 185 -18.01 -7.23 6.79
N TYR A 186 -17.73 -8.48 7.18
CA TYR A 186 -18.54 -9.66 6.89
C TYR A 186 -19.43 -10.12 8.05
N ILE A 187 -19.36 -9.43 9.19
CA ILE A 187 -20.13 -9.70 10.38
C ILE A 187 -20.81 -8.44 10.91
N GLU A 188 -21.70 -8.57 11.88
CA GLU A 188 -22.16 -7.42 12.64
C GLU A 188 -21.05 -6.93 13.57
N CYS A 189 -20.59 -5.70 13.32
CA CYS A 189 -19.52 -5.08 14.08
C CYS A 189 -19.87 -3.60 14.34
N ARG A 190 -19.67 -3.16 15.59
CA ARG A 190 -19.96 -1.77 16.00
C ARG A 190 -19.16 -0.71 15.25
N HIS A 191 -18.05 -1.11 14.63
CA HIS A 191 -17.17 -0.21 13.88
C HIS A 191 -17.52 -0.12 12.41
N ASN A 192 -18.41 -1.02 11.91
CA ASN A 192 -18.89 -0.94 10.54
C ASN A 192 -19.83 0.25 10.40
N ARG A 193 -19.68 0.97 9.31
CA ARG A 193 -20.59 2.03 8.92
C ARG A 193 -20.62 2.14 7.39
N TRP A 194 -21.70 2.67 6.85
CA TRP A 194 -21.92 2.88 5.42
C TRP A 194 -22.90 4.03 5.21
N THR A 195 -23.08 4.46 3.97
CA THR A 195 -24.08 5.47 3.62
C THR A 195 -25.49 4.87 3.76
N SER A 196 -26.15 5.15 4.90
CA SER A 196 -27.49 4.67 5.23
C SER A 196 -28.52 5.77 4.94
N PRO A 197 -29.74 5.44 4.44
CA PRO A 197 -30.26 4.07 4.23
C PRO A 197 -29.88 3.44 2.88
N GLN A 198 -29.19 4.15 1.98
CA GLN A 198 -29.00 3.78 0.59
C GLN A 198 -28.22 2.46 0.40
N LEU A 199 -27.31 2.12 1.32
CA LEU A 199 -26.49 0.89 1.27
C LEU A 199 -26.93 -0.17 2.28
N ASP A 200 -28.01 0.01 3.03
CA ASP A 200 -28.45 -0.96 4.06
C ASP A 200 -28.68 -2.36 3.47
N ALA A 201 -29.38 -2.45 2.35
CA ALA A 201 -29.62 -3.72 1.67
C ALA A 201 -28.32 -4.37 1.18
N PHE A 202 -27.40 -3.58 0.59
CA PHE A 202 -26.14 -4.08 0.08
C PHE A 202 -25.21 -4.57 1.21
N SER A 203 -25.12 -3.82 2.29
CA SER A 203 -24.39 -4.21 3.50
C SER A 203 -24.95 -5.51 4.09
N GLY A 204 -26.29 -5.67 4.07
CA GLY A 204 -26.96 -6.91 4.44
C GLY A 204 -26.55 -8.10 3.56
N LEU A 205 -26.49 -7.92 2.24
CA LEU A 205 -26.05 -8.95 1.28
C LEU A 205 -24.62 -9.38 1.54
N ILE A 206 -23.67 -8.44 1.76
CA ILE A 206 -22.28 -8.78 2.09
C ILE A 206 -22.22 -9.67 3.34
N ARG A 207 -22.95 -9.33 4.39
CA ARG A 207 -22.98 -10.11 5.64
C ARG A 207 -23.74 -11.43 5.56
N SER A 208 -24.63 -11.60 4.60
CA SER A 208 -25.41 -12.84 4.43
C SER A 208 -24.83 -13.80 3.39
N SER A 209 -23.98 -13.33 2.45
CA SER A 209 -23.39 -14.17 1.41
C SER A 209 -22.39 -15.16 1.99
N THR A 210 -22.70 -16.44 1.89
CA THR A 210 -21.81 -17.54 2.29
C THR A 210 -20.58 -17.59 1.39
N GLU A 211 -20.77 -17.45 0.08
CA GLU A 211 -19.70 -17.51 -0.93
C GLU A 211 -18.68 -16.43 -0.69
N LEU A 212 -19.13 -15.20 -0.43
CA LEU A 212 -18.25 -14.07 -0.16
C LEU A 212 -17.46 -14.25 1.15
N LYS A 213 -18.10 -14.75 2.20
CA LYS A 213 -17.42 -15.06 3.47
C LYS A 213 -16.36 -16.14 3.32
N VAL A 214 -16.68 -17.21 2.58
CA VAL A 214 -15.72 -18.28 2.29
C VAL A 214 -14.54 -17.73 1.50
N ALA A 215 -14.78 -16.94 0.44
CA ALA A 215 -13.73 -16.34 -0.35
C ALA A 215 -12.84 -15.39 0.46
N ALA A 216 -13.43 -14.55 1.33
CA ALA A 216 -12.68 -13.68 2.23
C ALA A 216 -11.83 -14.46 3.24
N ALA A 217 -12.37 -15.57 3.78
CA ALA A 217 -11.64 -16.46 4.70
C ALA A 217 -10.46 -17.15 4.01
N LEU A 218 -10.60 -17.58 2.74
CA LEU A 218 -9.50 -18.14 1.96
C LEU A 218 -8.40 -17.11 1.66
N LEU A 219 -8.78 -15.86 1.35
CA LEU A 219 -7.83 -14.76 1.20
C LEU A 219 -7.13 -14.43 2.53
N LYS A 220 -7.84 -14.45 3.65
CA LYS A 220 -7.23 -14.34 4.99
C LYS A 220 -6.22 -15.47 5.24
N GLY A 221 -6.57 -16.71 4.86
CA GLY A 221 -5.65 -17.85 4.94
C GLY A 221 -4.36 -17.61 4.16
N LYS A 222 -4.44 -17.07 2.92
CA LYS A 222 -3.27 -16.67 2.14
C LYS A 222 -2.49 -15.55 2.81
N PHE A 223 -3.16 -14.52 3.33
CA PHE A 223 -2.53 -13.42 4.07
C PHE A 223 -1.68 -13.93 5.25
N LEU A 224 -2.17 -14.93 5.98
CA LEU A 224 -1.52 -15.51 7.15
C LEU A 224 -0.37 -16.47 6.82
N SER A 225 -0.42 -17.14 5.68
CA SER A 225 0.47 -18.29 5.41
C SER A 225 1.41 -18.12 4.23
N CYS A 226 1.15 -17.19 3.29
CA CYS A 226 2.00 -16.99 2.11
C CYS A 226 3.05 -15.92 2.38
N THR A 227 4.28 -16.31 2.56
CA THR A 227 5.43 -15.43 2.87
C THR A 227 6.30 -15.19 1.63
N GLN A 228 5.71 -14.59 0.57
CA GLN A 228 6.37 -14.48 -0.74
C GLN A 228 7.43 -13.39 -0.81
N ALA A 229 7.16 -12.21 -0.22
CA ALA A 229 8.05 -11.05 -0.26
C ALA A 229 7.77 -10.11 0.92
N LEU A 230 8.68 -9.18 1.20
CA LEU A 230 8.44 -8.09 2.14
C LEU A 230 7.46 -7.09 1.52
N LEU A 231 6.29 -6.99 2.12
CA LEU A 231 5.24 -6.06 1.72
C LEU A 231 5.38 -4.71 2.43
N HIS A 232 4.83 -3.68 1.82
CA HIS A 232 4.51 -2.42 2.51
C HIS A 232 3.40 -2.63 3.55
N GLY A 233 2.43 -3.48 3.23
CA GLY A 233 1.34 -3.90 4.11
C GLY A 233 0.12 -2.97 4.14
N ASP A 234 0.27 -1.67 3.83
CA ASP A 234 -0.85 -0.72 3.64
C ASP A 234 -0.57 0.27 2.50
N LEU A 235 -0.21 -0.27 1.33
CA LEU A 235 0.12 0.51 0.13
C LEU A 235 -1.15 1.05 -0.54
N HIS A 236 -1.47 2.31 -0.30
CA HIS A 236 -2.65 2.97 -0.85
C HIS A 236 -2.33 4.40 -1.30
N THR A 237 -3.24 5.05 -2.02
CA THR A 237 -3.03 6.42 -2.51
C THR A 237 -2.77 7.47 -1.42
N GLY A 238 -3.12 7.17 -0.16
CA GLY A 238 -2.77 7.98 1.01
C GLY A 238 -1.36 7.76 1.54
N SER A 239 -0.71 6.64 1.18
CA SER A 239 0.69 6.33 1.53
C SER A 239 1.66 6.67 0.39
N VAL A 240 1.23 7.53 -0.52
CA VAL A 240 2.02 8.00 -1.66
C VAL A 240 1.98 9.52 -1.73
N MET A 241 3.13 10.15 -1.88
CA MET A 241 3.24 11.56 -2.23
C MET A 241 3.72 11.68 -3.69
N ALA A 242 3.08 12.54 -4.48
CA ALA A 242 3.39 12.69 -5.88
C ALA A 242 3.35 14.14 -6.34
N SER A 243 4.05 14.40 -7.43
CA SER A 243 4.02 15.61 -8.23
C SER A 243 4.07 15.24 -9.72
N GLU A 244 4.18 16.23 -10.59
CA GLU A 244 4.39 15.97 -12.03
C GLU A 244 5.64 15.15 -12.34
N LYS A 245 6.69 15.23 -11.49
CA LYS A 245 8.01 14.65 -11.77
C LYS A 245 8.41 13.53 -10.84
N THR A 246 7.97 13.56 -9.60
CA THR A 246 8.46 12.66 -8.53
C THR A 246 7.31 11.96 -7.83
N THR A 247 7.61 10.77 -7.31
CA THR A 247 6.69 9.97 -6.50
C THR A 247 7.47 9.39 -5.33
N TYR A 248 6.90 9.41 -4.15
CA TYR A 248 7.47 8.81 -2.94
C TYR A 248 6.44 7.90 -2.27
N VAL A 249 6.87 6.70 -1.93
CA VAL A 249 6.12 5.77 -1.09
C VAL A 249 6.55 5.97 0.35
N ILE A 250 5.58 6.13 1.25
CA ILE A 250 5.77 6.46 2.67
C ILE A 250 4.91 5.56 3.55
N ASP A 251 5.22 5.49 4.84
CA ASP A 251 4.36 4.89 5.87
C ASP A 251 4.21 3.36 5.83
N PRO A 252 5.30 2.57 5.68
CA PRO A 252 5.23 1.11 5.67
C PRO A 252 5.22 0.47 7.08
N GLU A 253 4.49 1.04 8.06
CA GLU A 253 4.44 0.53 9.44
C GLU A 253 3.74 -0.84 9.58
N PHE A 254 2.98 -1.25 8.54
CA PHE A 254 2.34 -2.56 8.42
C PHE A 254 3.20 -3.62 7.71
N ALA A 255 4.48 -3.33 7.46
CA ALA A 255 5.34 -4.20 6.68
C ALA A 255 5.53 -5.58 7.33
N PHE A 256 5.42 -6.63 6.52
CA PHE A 256 5.62 -8.03 6.89
C PHE A 256 5.91 -8.87 5.64
N TYR A 257 6.40 -10.09 5.80
CA TYR A 257 6.48 -11.04 4.70
C TYR A 257 5.10 -11.64 4.44
N GLY A 258 4.54 -11.36 3.26
CA GLY A 258 3.18 -11.73 2.89
C GLY A 258 3.01 -12.05 1.41
N PRO A 259 1.76 -12.31 0.98
CA PRO A 259 1.44 -12.56 -0.43
C PRO A 259 1.57 -11.28 -1.25
N MET A 260 2.35 -11.32 -2.33
CA MET A 260 2.63 -10.14 -3.18
C MET A 260 1.36 -9.46 -3.71
N GLY A 261 0.33 -10.25 -4.03
CA GLY A 261 -0.96 -9.74 -4.49
C GLY A 261 -1.67 -8.82 -3.50
N PHE A 262 -1.27 -8.82 -2.21
CA PHE A 262 -1.87 -7.92 -1.21
C PHE A 262 -1.53 -6.45 -1.46
N ASP A 263 -0.26 -6.12 -1.77
CA ASP A 263 0.14 -4.75 -2.08
C ASP A 263 -0.29 -4.32 -3.48
N VAL A 264 -0.17 -5.21 -4.48
CA VAL A 264 -0.69 -4.95 -5.83
C VAL A 264 -2.18 -4.67 -5.78
N GLY A 265 -2.95 -5.53 -5.11
CA GLY A 265 -4.40 -5.36 -4.92
C GLY A 265 -4.77 -4.11 -4.14
N ALA A 266 -3.92 -3.68 -3.20
CA ALA A 266 -4.13 -2.45 -2.45
C ALA A 266 -4.11 -1.20 -3.34
N LEU A 267 -3.13 -1.08 -4.23
CA LEU A 267 -3.09 0.03 -5.19
C LEU A 267 -4.23 -0.05 -6.20
N LEU A 268 -4.49 -1.24 -6.77
CA LEU A 268 -5.61 -1.43 -7.68
C LEU A 268 -6.94 -1.02 -7.03
N SER A 269 -7.20 -1.46 -5.80
CA SER A 269 -8.43 -1.10 -5.07
C SER A 269 -8.59 0.39 -4.88
N ASN A 270 -7.52 1.10 -4.51
CA ASN A 270 -7.59 2.53 -4.26
C ASN A 270 -7.77 3.35 -5.54
N LEU A 271 -7.15 2.94 -6.65
CA LEU A 271 -7.38 3.58 -7.95
C LEU A 271 -8.79 3.31 -8.47
N LEU A 272 -9.34 2.10 -8.27
CA LEU A 272 -10.72 1.78 -8.63
C LEU A 272 -11.74 2.54 -7.77
N LEU A 273 -11.49 2.71 -6.46
CA LEU A 273 -12.32 3.56 -5.60
C LEU A 273 -12.27 5.02 -6.06
N SER A 274 -11.08 5.53 -6.39
CA SER A 274 -10.92 6.86 -6.98
C SER A 274 -11.65 6.96 -8.33
N TYR A 275 -11.54 5.96 -9.21
CA TYR A 275 -12.26 5.90 -10.49
C TYR A 275 -13.77 6.06 -10.32
N PHE A 276 -14.39 5.27 -9.43
CA PHE A 276 -15.83 5.33 -9.22
C PHE A 276 -16.28 6.64 -8.57
N SER A 277 -15.46 7.26 -7.72
CA SER A 277 -15.79 8.54 -7.09
C SER A 277 -15.87 9.70 -8.10
N GLN A 278 -15.17 9.60 -9.24
CA GLN A 278 -15.14 10.67 -10.25
C GLN A 278 -16.50 10.94 -10.90
N ALA A 279 -17.41 9.97 -10.87
CA ALA A 279 -18.78 10.19 -11.34
C ALA A 279 -19.51 11.35 -10.62
N ALA A 280 -19.16 11.54 -9.33
CA ALA A 280 -19.75 12.59 -8.49
C ALA A 280 -18.84 13.82 -8.32
N THR A 281 -17.60 13.79 -8.81
CA THR A 281 -16.60 14.84 -8.58
C THR A 281 -16.07 15.44 -9.89
N ASN A 282 -15.02 14.89 -10.48
CA ASN A 282 -14.32 15.48 -11.64
C ASN A 282 -14.87 15.02 -13.01
N GLY A 283 -15.85 14.10 -13.03
CA GLY A 283 -16.53 13.65 -14.25
C GLY A 283 -15.86 12.48 -14.98
N ALA A 284 -16.51 12.05 -16.07
CA ALA A 284 -16.19 10.81 -16.77
C ALA A 284 -14.82 10.82 -17.48
N ASP A 285 -14.40 11.95 -18.02
CA ASP A 285 -13.10 12.10 -18.70
C ASP A 285 -11.93 11.90 -17.71
N TYR A 286 -12.07 12.43 -16.50
CA TYR A 286 -11.08 12.24 -15.44
C TYR A 286 -11.14 10.81 -14.87
N ALA A 287 -12.32 10.23 -14.75
CA ALA A 287 -12.50 8.84 -14.37
C ALA A 287 -11.73 7.92 -15.35
N GLU A 288 -11.91 8.09 -16.66
CA GLU A 288 -11.22 7.28 -17.65
C GLU A 288 -9.69 7.41 -17.52
N TRP A 289 -9.17 8.63 -17.31
CA TRP A 289 -7.75 8.83 -17.06
C TRP A 289 -7.25 8.07 -15.81
N VAL A 290 -8.01 8.05 -14.71
CA VAL A 290 -7.67 7.28 -13.49
C VAL A 290 -7.64 5.78 -13.80
N LEU A 291 -8.58 5.30 -14.61
CA LEU A 291 -8.62 3.89 -15.03
C LEU A 291 -7.43 3.52 -15.91
N GLU A 292 -7.02 4.40 -16.84
CA GLU A 292 -5.79 4.25 -17.61
C GLU A 292 -4.55 4.15 -16.72
N GLN A 293 -4.46 4.97 -15.65
CA GLN A 293 -3.37 4.89 -14.68
C GLN A 293 -3.34 3.52 -13.96
N THR A 294 -4.51 2.94 -13.71
CA THR A 294 -4.61 1.58 -13.12
C THR A 294 -4.02 0.53 -14.07
N VAL A 295 -4.28 0.66 -15.36
CA VAL A 295 -3.71 -0.22 -16.40
C VAL A 295 -2.18 -0.04 -16.48
N ILE A 296 -1.70 1.20 -16.58
CA ILE A 296 -0.28 1.54 -16.67
C ILE A 296 0.49 0.98 -15.47
N LEU A 297 -0.03 1.18 -14.25
CA LEU A 297 0.58 0.68 -13.02
C LEU A 297 0.81 -0.83 -13.08
N HIS A 298 -0.23 -1.61 -13.39
CA HIS A 298 -0.14 -3.06 -13.42
C HIS A 298 0.75 -3.57 -14.56
N GLN A 299 0.65 -2.98 -15.76
CA GLN A 299 1.50 -3.37 -16.90
C GLN A 299 2.98 -3.09 -16.59
N THR A 300 3.29 -1.93 -16.01
CA THR A 300 4.67 -1.60 -15.60
C THR A 300 5.18 -2.56 -14.54
N PHE A 301 4.35 -2.89 -13.55
CA PHE A 301 4.69 -3.87 -12.53
C PHE A 301 4.99 -5.24 -13.14
N ALA A 302 4.09 -5.77 -13.94
CA ALA A 302 4.23 -7.12 -14.50
C ALA A 302 5.44 -7.23 -15.43
N ALA A 303 5.65 -6.25 -16.31
CA ALA A 303 6.80 -6.22 -17.21
C ALA A 303 8.12 -6.11 -16.44
N GLY A 304 8.23 -5.17 -15.50
CA GLY A 304 9.44 -4.98 -14.70
C GLY A 304 9.76 -6.17 -13.79
N PHE A 305 8.74 -6.82 -13.22
CA PHE A 305 8.94 -8.02 -12.40
C PHE A 305 9.49 -9.19 -13.24
N LEU A 306 8.94 -9.44 -14.43
CA LEU A 306 9.41 -10.48 -15.34
C LEU A 306 10.81 -10.18 -15.89
N GLU A 307 11.13 -8.92 -16.14
CA GLU A 307 12.48 -8.51 -16.58
C GLU A 307 13.52 -8.80 -15.48
N LEU A 308 13.24 -8.40 -14.23
CA LEU A 308 14.12 -8.68 -13.08
C LEU A 308 14.32 -10.19 -12.88
N TRP A 309 13.25 -10.98 -13.01
CA TRP A 309 13.35 -12.43 -12.91
C TRP A 309 14.21 -13.02 -14.02
N SER A 310 13.99 -12.62 -15.26
CA SER A 310 14.77 -13.10 -16.40
C SER A 310 16.25 -12.70 -16.30
N GLU A 311 16.53 -11.50 -15.79
CA GLU A 311 17.90 -11.05 -15.55
C GLU A 311 18.59 -11.88 -14.43
N SER A 312 17.88 -12.15 -13.35
CA SER A 312 18.38 -13.00 -12.26
C SER A 312 18.75 -14.41 -12.75
N LEU A 313 17.93 -14.98 -13.65
CA LEU A 313 18.24 -16.29 -14.28
C LEU A 313 19.49 -16.22 -15.16
N ARG A 314 19.61 -15.20 -16.01
CA ARG A 314 20.81 -15.00 -16.87
C ARG A 314 22.09 -14.85 -16.05
N GLN A 315 22.04 -14.10 -14.96
CA GLN A 315 23.20 -13.91 -14.05
C GLN A 315 23.60 -15.21 -13.37
N ALA A 316 22.63 -16.04 -13.00
CA ALA A 316 22.87 -17.36 -12.42
C ALA A 316 23.54 -18.31 -13.41
N GLU A 317 23.15 -18.29 -14.70
CA GLU A 317 23.78 -19.09 -15.76
C GLU A 317 25.21 -18.64 -16.07
N ALA A 318 25.47 -17.32 -16.05
CA ALA A 318 26.78 -16.75 -16.31
C ALA A 318 27.82 -17.02 -15.18
N SER A 319 27.36 -17.22 -13.96
CA SER A 319 28.19 -17.55 -12.80
C SER A 319 28.54 -19.04 -12.80
N VAL A 320 29.47 -19.47 -13.65
CA VAL A 320 29.96 -20.87 -13.80
C VAL A 320 30.70 -21.41 -12.58
N ALA A 321 30.79 -20.70 -11.50
CA ALA A 321 31.42 -21.10 -10.26
C ALA A 321 30.47 -20.85 -9.08
N GLY A 322 29.72 -21.83 -8.72
CA GLY A 322 29.36 -22.29 -7.39
C GLY A 322 29.12 -21.31 -6.24
N ALA A 323 28.64 -20.10 -6.46
CA ALA A 323 28.28 -19.22 -5.37
C ALA A 323 27.21 -18.25 -5.84
N GLY A 324 25.99 -18.64 -5.67
CA GLY A 324 24.90 -17.74 -5.97
C GLY A 324 23.57 -18.37 -5.59
N ASP A 325 23.07 -17.93 -4.52
CA ASP A 325 22.06 -18.58 -3.70
C ASP A 325 20.63 -18.18 -4.01
N GLY A 326 20.29 -17.92 -5.24
CA GLY A 326 18.91 -17.86 -5.69
C GLY A 326 18.41 -19.24 -6.13
N GLU A 327 18.51 -20.26 -5.29
CA GLU A 327 18.34 -21.68 -5.67
C GLU A 327 16.88 -22.12 -5.93
N HIS A 328 15.88 -21.34 -5.57
CA HIS A 328 14.49 -21.82 -5.61
C HIS A 328 13.89 -21.99 -7.00
N PHE A 329 14.39 -21.24 -8.00
CA PHE A 329 13.94 -21.33 -9.38
C PHE A 329 15.11 -21.47 -10.35
N LYS A 330 16.22 -22.06 -9.92
CA LYS A 330 17.37 -22.35 -10.78
C LYS A 330 17.19 -23.59 -11.64
N ALA A 331 17.96 -23.57 -12.70
CA ALA A 331 17.99 -24.45 -13.85
C ALA A 331 17.88 -25.96 -13.62
N ALA A 332 18.10 -26.49 -12.42
CA ALA A 332 17.97 -27.93 -12.16
C ALA A 332 16.55 -28.48 -12.30
N VAL A 333 15.53 -27.61 -12.14
CA VAL A 333 14.11 -27.97 -12.30
C VAL A 333 13.56 -27.44 -13.62
N PHE A 334 14.13 -26.34 -14.11
CA PHE A 334 13.75 -25.72 -15.40
C PHE A 334 14.89 -25.86 -16.38
N ASP A 335 14.97 -27.01 -17.00
CA ASP A 335 16.01 -27.43 -17.97
C ASP A 335 15.88 -26.80 -19.35
N THR A 336 14.78 -26.08 -19.61
CA THR A 336 14.49 -25.48 -20.91
C THR A 336 13.89 -24.09 -20.76
N ALA A 337 14.12 -23.20 -21.75
CA ALA A 337 13.47 -21.89 -21.82
C ALA A 337 11.93 -21.99 -21.73
N ARG A 338 11.34 -23.06 -22.29
CA ARG A 338 9.90 -23.31 -22.23
C ARG A 338 9.40 -23.59 -20.80
N SER A 339 10.18 -24.31 -19.99
CA SER A 339 9.80 -24.56 -18.58
C SER A 339 9.87 -23.28 -17.73
N VAL A 340 10.86 -22.43 -17.99
CA VAL A 340 10.95 -21.10 -17.37
C VAL A 340 9.75 -20.22 -17.73
N GLU A 341 9.44 -20.08 -19.03
CA GLU A 341 8.30 -19.29 -19.50
C GLU A 341 6.97 -19.75 -18.88
N ARG A 342 6.76 -21.05 -18.79
CA ARG A 342 5.54 -21.60 -18.18
C ARG A 342 5.50 -21.34 -16.66
N ALA A 343 6.61 -21.43 -15.97
CA ALA A 343 6.68 -21.12 -14.55
C ALA A 343 6.40 -19.63 -14.28
N GLN A 344 7.00 -18.74 -15.08
CA GLN A 344 6.74 -17.30 -15.01
C GLN A 344 5.27 -16.98 -15.29
N ALA A 345 4.69 -17.56 -16.33
CA ALA A 345 3.28 -17.36 -16.68
C ALA A 345 2.35 -17.84 -15.55
N ALA A 346 2.58 -19.04 -15.01
CA ALA A 346 1.78 -19.59 -13.91
C ALA A 346 1.91 -18.76 -12.63
N PHE A 347 3.13 -18.32 -12.29
CA PHE A 347 3.36 -17.46 -11.13
C PHE A 347 2.62 -16.13 -11.26
N MET A 348 2.78 -15.43 -12.39
CA MET A 348 2.14 -14.13 -12.64
C MET A 348 0.61 -14.26 -12.69
N GLN A 349 0.07 -15.35 -13.23
CA GLN A 349 -1.35 -15.61 -13.22
C GLN A 349 -1.91 -15.80 -11.81
N ASN A 350 -1.25 -16.58 -10.97
CA ASN A 350 -1.64 -16.76 -9.57
C ASN A 350 -1.58 -15.43 -8.80
N LEU A 351 -0.48 -14.67 -8.99
CA LEU A 351 -0.32 -13.35 -8.39
C LEU A 351 -1.44 -12.38 -8.83
N TRP A 352 -1.82 -12.45 -10.11
CA TRP A 352 -2.92 -11.64 -10.64
C TRP A 352 -4.25 -11.94 -9.93
N TYR A 353 -4.65 -13.22 -9.83
CA TYR A 353 -5.89 -13.59 -9.14
C TYR A 353 -5.86 -13.26 -7.64
N ASP A 354 -4.73 -13.41 -6.98
CA ASP A 354 -4.55 -12.95 -5.62
C ASP A 354 -4.73 -11.43 -5.53
N SER A 355 -4.17 -10.68 -6.47
CA SER A 355 -4.32 -9.21 -6.52
C SER A 355 -5.78 -8.79 -6.70
N LEU A 356 -6.56 -9.48 -7.54
CA LEU A 356 -7.99 -9.23 -7.69
C LEU A 356 -8.74 -9.47 -6.38
N GLY A 357 -8.49 -10.60 -5.73
CA GLY A 357 -9.14 -10.93 -4.46
C GLY A 357 -8.83 -9.93 -3.36
N PHE A 358 -7.55 -9.58 -3.20
CA PHE A 358 -7.13 -8.57 -2.22
C PHE A 358 -7.64 -7.16 -2.57
N ALA A 359 -7.73 -6.81 -3.85
CA ALA A 359 -8.37 -5.56 -4.26
C ALA A 359 -9.84 -5.53 -3.85
N GLY A 360 -10.59 -6.61 -4.10
CA GLY A 360 -12.01 -6.70 -3.77
C GLY A 360 -12.27 -6.56 -2.26
N VAL A 361 -11.56 -7.31 -1.40
CA VAL A 361 -11.77 -7.21 0.07
C VAL A 361 -11.38 -5.82 0.59
N LYS A 362 -10.36 -5.17 0.01
CA LYS A 362 -9.98 -3.80 0.38
C LYS A 362 -11.02 -2.78 -0.07
N MET A 363 -11.64 -2.94 -1.25
CA MET A 363 -12.77 -2.08 -1.69
C MET A 363 -13.96 -2.20 -0.74
N ILE A 364 -14.37 -3.43 -0.41
CA ILE A 364 -15.48 -3.70 0.52
C ILE A 364 -15.21 -3.03 1.87
N ARG A 365 -14.04 -3.27 2.45
CA ARG A 365 -13.65 -2.73 3.76
C ARG A 365 -13.69 -1.19 3.80
N ARG A 366 -13.31 -0.52 2.71
CA ARG A 366 -13.28 0.94 2.63
C ARG A 366 -14.65 1.59 2.50
N ILE A 367 -15.70 0.80 2.28
CA ILE A 367 -17.08 1.29 2.11
C ILE A 367 -17.99 0.85 3.26
N VAL A 368 -17.89 -0.42 3.71
CA VAL A 368 -18.79 -0.95 4.75
C VAL A 368 -18.08 -1.25 6.07
N GLY A 369 -16.77 -1.13 6.14
CA GLY A 369 -15.97 -1.39 7.34
C GLY A 369 -15.52 -0.14 8.08
N LEU A 370 -14.47 -0.29 8.87
CA LEU A 370 -13.76 0.81 9.53
C LEU A 370 -12.81 1.51 8.55
N ALA A 371 -12.51 2.78 8.77
CA ALA A 371 -11.54 3.58 8.03
C ALA A 371 -11.86 3.70 6.52
N HIS A 372 -12.89 4.43 6.23
CA HIS A 372 -13.31 4.81 4.88
C HIS A 372 -12.25 5.65 4.15
N VAL A 373 -12.47 5.92 2.87
CA VAL A 373 -11.58 6.76 2.07
C VAL A 373 -12.24 8.08 1.74
N ALA A 374 -11.45 9.16 1.82
CA ALA A 374 -11.91 10.51 1.53
C ALA A 374 -12.45 10.65 0.09
N ASP A 375 -11.92 9.85 -0.86
CA ASP A 375 -12.43 9.80 -2.24
C ASP A 375 -13.96 9.66 -2.32
N LEU A 376 -14.56 8.92 -1.40
CA LEU A 376 -16.01 8.70 -1.32
C LEU A 376 -16.63 9.50 -0.18
N GLU A 377 -16.01 9.56 1.00
CA GLU A 377 -16.57 10.24 2.18
C GLU A 377 -16.77 11.73 1.98
N ASP A 378 -15.89 12.41 1.24
CA ASP A 378 -15.97 13.85 0.97
C ASP A 378 -17.03 14.20 -0.09
N ILE A 379 -17.75 13.22 -0.67
CA ILE A 379 -18.93 13.45 -1.49
C ILE A 379 -20.11 13.77 -0.56
N HIS A 380 -20.46 15.04 -0.43
CA HIS A 380 -21.47 15.51 0.53
C HIS A 380 -22.88 15.01 0.22
N ASP A 381 -23.23 14.90 -1.08
CA ASP A 381 -24.52 14.36 -1.53
C ASP A 381 -24.57 12.86 -1.30
N ALA A 382 -25.41 12.41 -0.36
CA ALA A 382 -25.50 11.02 0.05
C ALA A 382 -25.98 10.07 -1.07
N ASP A 383 -26.85 10.55 -1.97
CA ASP A 383 -27.34 9.73 -3.08
C ASP A 383 -26.23 9.55 -4.13
N LYS A 384 -25.52 10.62 -4.51
CA LYS A 384 -24.36 10.52 -5.40
C LYS A 384 -23.24 9.67 -4.80
N ARG A 385 -22.96 9.87 -3.50
CA ARG A 385 -21.96 9.05 -2.79
C ARG A 385 -22.34 7.58 -2.83
N SER A 386 -23.56 7.24 -2.45
CA SER A 386 -24.03 5.85 -2.43
C SER A 386 -24.03 5.21 -3.81
N ASP A 387 -24.28 5.94 -4.89
CA ASP A 387 -24.19 5.43 -6.26
C ASP A 387 -22.74 5.08 -6.65
N CYS A 388 -21.76 5.90 -6.25
CA CYS A 388 -20.34 5.59 -6.42
C CYS A 388 -19.94 4.36 -5.59
N GLU A 389 -20.36 4.31 -4.33
CA GLU A 389 -20.11 3.21 -3.40
C GLU A 389 -20.72 1.89 -3.88
N LYS A 390 -21.96 1.90 -4.39
CA LYS A 390 -22.61 0.72 -4.97
C LYS A 390 -21.80 0.14 -6.14
N ARG A 391 -21.38 0.97 -7.07
CA ARG A 391 -20.55 0.54 -8.21
C ARG A 391 -19.24 -0.08 -7.73
N ALA A 392 -18.57 0.55 -6.78
CA ALA A 392 -17.34 0.02 -6.20
C ALA A 392 -17.56 -1.29 -5.44
N LEU A 393 -18.66 -1.44 -4.69
CA LEU A 393 -19.02 -2.67 -4.01
C LEU A 393 -19.37 -3.80 -4.99
N LEU A 394 -20.10 -3.50 -6.07
CA LEU A 394 -20.43 -4.47 -7.12
C LEU A 394 -19.15 -5.05 -7.73
N LEU A 395 -18.22 -4.20 -8.15
CA LEU A 395 -16.95 -4.69 -8.68
C LEU A 395 -16.13 -5.39 -7.60
N GLY A 396 -16.02 -4.83 -6.41
CA GLY A 396 -15.24 -5.41 -5.31
C GLY A 396 -15.70 -6.82 -4.92
N THR A 397 -17.00 -7.05 -4.81
CA THR A 397 -17.57 -8.39 -4.52
C THR A 397 -17.32 -9.38 -5.64
N GLU A 398 -17.45 -8.94 -6.91
CA GLU A 398 -17.12 -9.74 -8.09
C GLU A 398 -15.64 -10.15 -8.08
N LEU A 399 -14.71 -9.23 -7.82
CA LEU A 399 -13.28 -9.52 -7.77
C LEU A 399 -12.92 -10.56 -6.70
N VAL A 400 -13.54 -10.49 -5.52
CA VAL A 400 -13.34 -11.49 -4.46
C VAL A 400 -13.76 -12.89 -4.94
N LEU A 401 -14.91 -13.00 -5.57
CA LEU A 401 -15.42 -14.30 -6.05
C LEU A 401 -14.60 -14.86 -7.22
N LEU A 402 -14.25 -14.02 -8.20
CA LEU A 402 -13.42 -14.41 -9.35
C LEU A 402 -12.03 -14.87 -8.95
N SER A 403 -11.46 -14.31 -7.89
CA SER A 403 -10.13 -14.72 -7.39
C SER A 403 -10.08 -16.19 -6.98
N GLN A 404 -11.20 -16.75 -6.55
CA GLN A 404 -11.28 -18.16 -6.11
C GLN A 404 -11.48 -19.12 -7.29
N SER A 405 -12.24 -18.74 -8.31
CA SER A 405 -12.48 -19.58 -9.48
C SER A 405 -11.30 -19.62 -10.45
N GLN A 406 -10.41 -18.62 -10.37
CA GLN A 406 -9.33 -18.37 -11.35
C GLN A 406 -9.85 -18.34 -12.80
N GLN A 407 -11.09 -17.89 -12.98
CA GLN A 407 -11.75 -17.74 -14.27
C GLN A 407 -12.21 -16.29 -14.45
N GLY A 408 -12.45 -15.90 -15.71
CA GLY A 408 -12.90 -14.56 -16.01
C GLY A 408 -11.71 -13.60 -16.23
N LEU A 409 -11.68 -12.47 -15.54
CA LEU A 409 -10.73 -11.38 -15.78
C LEU A 409 -9.26 -11.85 -15.72
N SER A 410 -8.69 -12.23 -16.84
CA SER A 410 -7.34 -12.80 -16.93
C SER A 410 -6.23 -11.76 -17.03
N CYS A 411 -6.57 -10.49 -17.20
CA CYS A 411 -5.60 -9.39 -17.31
C CYS A 411 -6.23 -8.04 -16.91
N VAL A 412 -5.36 -7.04 -16.68
CA VAL A 412 -5.77 -5.70 -16.26
C VAL A 412 -6.65 -4.97 -17.30
N LEU A 413 -6.52 -5.27 -18.58
CA LEU A 413 -7.38 -4.67 -19.61
C LEU A 413 -8.83 -5.15 -19.46
N GLN A 414 -9.05 -6.43 -19.20
CA GLN A 414 -10.38 -6.97 -18.91
C GLN A 414 -10.96 -6.42 -17.62
N LEU A 415 -10.12 -6.20 -16.58
CA LEU A 415 -10.53 -5.50 -15.36
C LEU A 415 -11.00 -4.08 -15.68
N ALA A 416 -10.27 -3.34 -16.50
CA ALA A 416 -10.65 -1.99 -16.92
C ALA A 416 -11.97 -1.98 -17.69
N ASP A 417 -12.14 -2.90 -18.65
CA ASP A 417 -13.39 -3.04 -19.40
C ASP A 417 -14.58 -3.39 -18.47
N ARG A 418 -14.33 -4.26 -17.48
CA ARG A 418 -15.36 -4.60 -16.50
C ARG A 418 -15.70 -3.40 -15.60
N ALA A 419 -14.72 -2.63 -15.18
CA ALA A 419 -14.94 -1.40 -14.43
C ALA A 419 -15.79 -0.38 -15.21
N ARG A 420 -15.54 -0.23 -16.53
CA ARG A 420 -16.36 0.63 -17.41
C ARG A 420 -17.81 0.14 -17.50
N GLN A 421 -18.03 -1.17 -17.64
CA GLN A 421 -19.37 -1.75 -17.65
C GLN A 421 -20.13 -1.46 -16.36
N VAL A 422 -19.49 -1.65 -15.20
CA VAL A 422 -20.08 -1.35 -13.88
C VAL A 422 -20.33 0.16 -13.73
N TYR A 423 -19.41 0.99 -14.18
CA TYR A 423 -19.58 2.44 -14.16
C TYR A 423 -20.78 2.90 -14.99
N ALA A 424 -21.03 2.26 -16.13
CA ALA A 424 -22.19 2.50 -17.00
C ALA A 424 -23.52 1.90 -16.49
N GLY A 425 -23.50 1.19 -15.36
CA GLY A 425 -24.71 0.66 -14.72
C GLY A 425 -25.00 -0.83 -15.01
N SER A 426 -24.05 -1.58 -15.58
CA SER A 426 -24.22 -3.03 -15.77
C SER A 426 -24.05 -3.80 -14.48
N THR A 427 -25.08 -4.50 -14.03
CA THR A 427 -25.05 -5.33 -12.82
C THR A 427 -24.32 -6.66 -13.11
N PRO A 428 -23.42 -7.14 -12.24
CA PRO A 428 -22.83 -8.47 -12.37
C PRO A 428 -23.89 -9.58 -12.25
N GLN A 429 -23.79 -10.60 -13.12
CA GLN A 429 -24.70 -11.77 -13.08
C GLN A 429 -24.55 -12.63 -11.82
N SER A 430 -23.46 -12.45 -11.05
CA SER A 430 -23.13 -13.25 -9.86
C SER A 430 -23.73 -12.74 -8.54
N LEU A 431 -24.50 -11.67 -8.57
CA LEU A 431 -25.14 -11.06 -7.37
C LEU A 431 -26.67 -11.04 -7.46
N VAL A 432 -27.27 -11.70 -8.46
CA VAL A 432 -28.72 -11.93 -8.61
C VAL A 432 -29.08 -13.32 -8.17
#